data_64ca88d3954307f746bb6c30d06e7a36
#
_entry.id   64ca88d3954307f746bb6c30d06e7a36
#
_cell.length_a   1.000
_cell.length_b   1.000
_cell.length_c   1.000
_cell.angle_alpha   90.00
_cell.angle_beta   90.00
_cell.angle_gamma   90.00
#
_symmetry.space_group_name_H-M   'P 1'
#
loop_
_entity.id
_entity.type
_entity.pdbx_description
1 polymer ?
#
loop_
_entity_poly.entity_id
_entity_poly.type
_entity_poly.pdbx_seq_one_letter_code
_entity_poly.pdbx_strand_id
1 'polypeptide(L)'
;MFMAKIKIAQYWGAGCGGCDVAMLDIDEKILGVAEMADIAFWPIAVDTKLSEVEAMPDGYITATFYNGAVRNSENEHVAKLLRKKSALIVSFGSCACFGGIPGLANITNAKDILEYVYTKTFSSDQKNAAEKVYPQTLTHTKDGDIDLPVLYDTVLTLDQVIDVDYYMPGCPPTTNLINDFLGIVEKHVKEGAPLPPKGTVVASSKTLCDECKRKREVKSISELHLPFEIDIDPDKCMIEQGVICLGPATRAGCGAKCLNANQPCRGCMGPTAQVLDQGGSMLSALASVFKIGDKESQMNEEDILKIMSQVKDPLGTFYSYTLPKSIIKRVVKERGPKKKVEAKT
;
A
#
# COMPACT_ATOMS: atom_id res chain seq x y z
N MET A 1 -36.88 1.58 20.75
CA MET A 1 -36.79 0.41 19.85
C MET A 1 -35.32 0.22 19.58
N PHE A 2 -34.66 -0.83 20.10
CA PHE A 2 -33.26 -1.09 19.81
C PHE A 2 -33.13 -1.39 18.31
N MET A 3 -32.42 -0.57 17.56
CA MET A 3 -32.10 -0.89 16.18
C MET A 3 -31.22 -2.13 16.14
N ALA A 4 -31.47 -3.04 15.19
CA ALA A 4 -30.63 -4.20 15.01
C ALA A 4 -29.21 -3.73 14.66
N LYS A 5 -28.21 -4.28 15.36
CA LYS A 5 -26.82 -3.97 15.07
C LYS A 5 -26.46 -4.39 13.64
N ILE A 6 -25.68 -3.54 12.95
CA ILE A 6 -25.09 -3.91 11.67
C ILE A 6 -24.03 -5.00 11.85
N LYS A 7 -23.74 -5.75 10.80
CA LYS A 7 -22.68 -6.78 10.81
C LYS A 7 -21.48 -6.25 10.08
N ILE A 8 -20.33 -6.24 10.75
CA ILE A 8 -19.06 -5.82 10.13
C ILE A 8 -18.09 -6.98 10.08
N ALA A 9 -17.20 -6.93 9.09
CA ALA A 9 -16.10 -7.88 8.98
C ALA A 9 -14.80 -7.12 8.68
N GLN A 10 -13.68 -7.72 9.08
CA GLN A 10 -12.35 -7.30 8.71
C GLN A 10 -11.52 -8.50 8.30
N TYR A 11 -10.69 -8.35 7.27
CA TYR A 11 -9.79 -9.39 6.80
C TYR A 11 -8.43 -8.81 6.46
N TRP A 12 -7.40 -9.56 6.82
CA TRP A 12 -6.00 -9.24 6.60
C TRP A 12 -5.44 -10.10 5.45
N GLY A 13 -5.30 -9.52 4.26
CA GLY A 13 -4.60 -10.10 3.12
C GLY A 13 -3.08 -9.93 3.20
N ALA A 14 -2.42 -9.75 2.05
CA ALA A 14 -0.97 -9.54 2.04
C ALA A 14 -0.60 -8.14 2.55
N GLY A 15 -0.21 -8.06 3.81
CA GLY A 15 0.14 -6.82 4.50
C GLY A 15 0.87 -7.08 5.82
N CYS A 16 1.15 -6.02 6.58
CA CYS A 16 1.90 -6.10 7.83
C CYS A 16 1.00 -6.19 9.10
N GLY A 17 -0.34 -6.11 8.95
CA GLY A 17 -1.28 -6.05 10.08
C GLY A 17 -1.47 -4.65 10.68
N GLY A 18 -0.71 -3.65 10.28
CA GLY A 18 -0.84 -2.29 10.82
C GLY A 18 -2.21 -1.64 10.61
N CYS A 19 -2.97 -2.07 9.60
CA CYS A 19 -4.34 -1.63 9.39
C CYS A 19 -5.31 -2.21 10.44
N ASP A 20 -5.07 -3.44 10.90
CA ASP A 20 -5.87 -4.03 11.99
C ASP A 20 -5.62 -3.28 13.30
N VAL A 21 -4.36 -2.94 13.58
CA VAL A 21 -4.00 -2.11 14.75
C VAL A 21 -4.64 -0.72 14.64
N ALA A 22 -4.60 -0.08 13.47
CA ALA A 22 -5.19 1.24 13.27
C ALA A 22 -6.71 1.30 13.52
N MET A 23 -7.42 0.18 13.31
CA MET A 23 -8.84 0.09 13.65
C MET A 23 -9.07 0.12 15.17
N LEU A 24 -8.09 -0.34 15.96
CA LEU A 24 -8.13 -0.29 17.42
C LEU A 24 -7.63 1.06 17.97
N ASP A 25 -6.78 1.78 17.22
CA ASP A 25 -6.24 3.09 17.61
C ASP A 25 -7.28 4.22 17.63
N ILE A 26 -8.56 3.90 17.42
CA ILE A 26 -9.68 4.84 17.64
C ILE A 26 -10.02 5.02 19.12
N ASP A 27 -9.27 4.32 19.99
CA ASP A 27 -9.36 4.39 21.44
C ASP A 27 -10.79 4.08 21.96
N GLU A 28 -11.30 4.87 22.90
CA GLU A 28 -12.64 4.68 23.49
C GLU A 28 -13.81 4.73 22.49
N LYS A 29 -13.62 5.29 21.29
CA LYS A 29 -14.65 5.29 20.23
C LYS A 29 -15.02 3.89 19.75
N ILE A 30 -14.17 2.88 20.01
CA ILE A 30 -14.49 1.48 19.72
C ILE A 30 -15.74 1.01 20.47
N LEU A 31 -16.02 1.58 21.64
CA LEU A 31 -17.23 1.28 22.40
C LEU A 31 -18.49 1.69 21.63
N GLY A 32 -18.46 2.88 20.99
CA GLY A 32 -19.55 3.31 20.10
C GLY A 32 -19.72 2.38 18.89
N VAL A 33 -18.63 1.86 18.33
CA VAL A 33 -18.71 0.85 17.27
C VAL A 33 -19.36 -0.43 17.80
N ALA A 34 -18.97 -0.91 18.99
CA ALA A 34 -19.55 -2.11 19.61
C ALA A 34 -21.04 -1.95 19.98
N GLU A 35 -21.51 -0.73 20.19
CA GLU A 35 -22.93 -0.45 20.38
C GLU A 35 -23.72 -0.58 19.06
N MET A 36 -23.13 -0.17 17.93
CA MET A 36 -23.79 -0.12 16.62
C MET A 36 -23.61 -1.39 15.80
N ALA A 37 -22.51 -2.12 16.01
CA ALA A 37 -22.11 -3.24 15.16
C ALA A 37 -21.74 -4.48 15.96
N ASP A 38 -21.98 -5.65 15.35
CA ASP A 38 -21.39 -6.92 15.76
C ASP A 38 -20.32 -7.33 14.75
N ILE A 39 -19.20 -7.83 15.25
CA ILE A 39 -18.10 -8.33 14.41
C ILE A 39 -18.47 -9.74 13.96
N ALA A 40 -18.87 -9.87 12.68
CA ALA A 40 -19.24 -11.15 12.10
C ALA A 40 -18.02 -12.00 11.70
N PHE A 41 -16.92 -11.35 11.30
CA PHE A 41 -15.68 -12.02 10.91
C PHE A 41 -14.48 -11.08 11.07
N TRP A 42 -13.49 -11.47 11.83
CA TRP A 42 -12.20 -10.82 11.97
C TRP A 42 -11.20 -11.81 12.58
N PRO A 43 -10.40 -12.53 11.78
CA PRO A 43 -9.59 -13.67 12.22
C PRO A 43 -8.66 -13.42 13.42
N ILE A 44 -8.26 -12.15 13.65
CA ILE A 44 -7.39 -11.79 14.79
C ILE A 44 -8.16 -11.34 16.03
N ALA A 45 -9.48 -11.19 15.96
CA ALA A 45 -10.30 -10.64 17.05
C ALA A 45 -11.46 -11.55 17.48
N VAL A 46 -11.97 -12.40 16.59
CA VAL A 46 -13.09 -13.32 16.86
C VAL A 46 -12.82 -14.72 16.31
N ASP A 47 -13.45 -15.73 16.91
CA ASP A 47 -13.24 -17.15 16.59
C ASP A 47 -14.02 -17.64 15.36
N THR A 48 -14.80 -16.79 14.70
CA THR A 48 -15.58 -17.14 13.50
C THR A 48 -14.67 -17.74 12.44
N LYS A 49 -14.99 -18.94 11.98
CA LYS A 49 -14.21 -19.66 10.96
C LYS A 49 -14.64 -19.27 9.56
N LEU A 50 -13.76 -19.46 8.59
CA LEU A 50 -14.07 -19.17 7.18
C LEU A 50 -15.28 -19.98 6.67
N SER A 51 -15.41 -21.24 7.09
CA SER A 51 -16.57 -22.09 6.78
C SER A 51 -17.90 -21.53 7.31
N GLU A 52 -17.87 -20.83 8.43
CA GLU A 52 -19.07 -20.16 8.96
C GLU A 52 -19.43 -18.94 8.10
N VAL A 53 -18.42 -18.19 7.61
CA VAL A 53 -18.63 -17.11 6.66
C VAL A 53 -19.20 -17.64 5.34
N GLU A 54 -18.72 -18.78 4.84
CA GLU A 54 -19.25 -19.44 3.64
C GLU A 54 -20.74 -19.80 3.79
N ALA A 55 -21.15 -20.22 4.99
CA ALA A 55 -22.53 -20.58 5.30
C ALA A 55 -23.45 -19.36 5.48
N MET A 56 -22.94 -18.15 5.68
CA MET A 56 -23.75 -16.94 5.81
C MET A 56 -24.54 -16.66 4.52
N PRO A 57 -25.74 -16.06 4.61
CA PRO A 57 -26.47 -15.58 3.43
C PRO A 57 -25.64 -14.52 2.67
N ASP A 58 -25.85 -14.42 1.36
CA ASP A 58 -25.24 -13.38 0.54
C ASP A 58 -25.73 -11.99 1.01
N GLY A 59 -24.82 -11.04 1.15
CA GLY A 59 -25.12 -9.71 1.66
C GLY A 59 -25.40 -9.62 3.17
N TYR A 60 -25.19 -10.69 3.94
CA TYR A 60 -25.41 -10.72 5.39
C TYR A 60 -24.52 -9.72 6.15
N ILE A 61 -23.29 -9.56 5.72
CA ILE A 61 -22.33 -8.62 6.28
C ILE A 61 -22.64 -7.23 5.70
N THR A 62 -22.89 -6.25 6.54
CA THR A 62 -23.21 -4.88 6.10
C THR A 62 -22.00 -4.23 5.44
N ALA A 63 -20.82 -4.34 6.06
CA ALA A 63 -19.58 -3.79 5.52
C ALA A 63 -18.38 -4.64 5.91
N THR A 64 -17.52 -4.90 4.93
CA THR A 64 -16.21 -5.53 5.15
C THR A 64 -15.08 -4.55 4.90
N PHE A 65 -14.17 -4.41 5.87
CA PHE A 65 -12.91 -3.72 5.75
C PHE A 65 -11.83 -4.73 5.34
N TYR A 66 -11.46 -4.72 4.07
CA TYR A 66 -10.42 -5.60 3.56
C TYR A 66 -9.08 -4.85 3.55
N ASN A 67 -8.11 -5.27 4.35
CA ASN A 67 -6.77 -4.73 4.34
C ASN A 67 -5.75 -5.72 3.76
N GLY A 68 -4.62 -5.19 3.28
CA GLY A 68 -3.64 -5.99 2.56
C GLY A 68 -3.91 -6.10 1.06
N ALA A 69 -2.88 -6.42 0.29
CA ALA A 69 -2.97 -6.69 -1.13
C ALA A 69 -3.39 -8.14 -1.39
N VAL A 70 -3.68 -8.48 -2.64
CA VAL A 70 -3.93 -9.87 -3.05
C VAL A 70 -2.64 -10.43 -3.65
N ARG A 71 -2.05 -11.43 -2.97
CA ARG A 71 -0.75 -12.01 -3.32
C ARG A 71 -0.77 -13.51 -3.58
N ASN A 72 -1.78 -14.19 -3.10
CA ASN A 72 -1.91 -15.65 -3.23
C ASN A 72 -3.37 -16.05 -3.48
N SER A 73 -3.57 -17.34 -3.76
CA SER A 73 -4.90 -17.89 -4.07
C SER A 73 -5.89 -17.80 -2.91
N GLU A 74 -5.43 -17.86 -1.66
CA GLU A 74 -6.28 -17.70 -0.48
C GLU A 74 -6.80 -16.25 -0.37
N ASN A 75 -5.90 -15.25 -0.51
CA ASN A 75 -6.32 -13.85 -0.48
C ASN A 75 -7.38 -13.56 -1.55
N GLU A 76 -7.23 -14.13 -2.74
CA GLU A 76 -8.19 -13.98 -3.83
C GLU A 76 -9.52 -14.66 -3.50
N HIS A 77 -9.47 -15.91 -3.00
CA HIS A 77 -10.66 -16.68 -2.60
C HIS A 77 -11.46 -15.93 -1.53
N VAL A 78 -10.79 -15.48 -0.45
CA VAL A 78 -11.45 -14.77 0.65
C VAL A 78 -11.98 -13.40 0.18
N ALA A 79 -11.27 -12.69 -0.68
CA ALA A 79 -11.76 -11.43 -1.26
C ALA A 79 -13.09 -11.65 -2.02
N LYS A 80 -13.15 -12.67 -2.88
CA LYS A 80 -14.36 -13.03 -3.64
C LYS A 80 -15.51 -13.49 -2.72
N LEU A 81 -15.19 -14.29 -1.70
CA LEU A 81 -16.15 -14.74 -0.70
C LEU A 81 -16.74 -13.54 0.05
N LEU A 82 -15.89 -12.68 0.61
CA LEU A 82 -16.33 -11.50 1.35
C LEU A 82 -17.12 -10.52 0.45
N ARG A 83 -16.76 -10.36 -0.84
CA ARG A 83 -17.56 -9.57 -1.76
C ARG A 83 -19.00 -10.11 -1.88
N LYS A 84 -19.14 -11.43 -1.99
CA LYS A 84 -20.44 -12.08 -2.09
C LYS A 84 -21.26 -11.95 -0.80
N LYS A 85 -20.60 -12.08 0.35
CA LYS A 85 -21.25 -12.07 1.67
C LYS A 85 -21.51 -10.67 2.21
N SER A 86 -20.94 -9.62 1.60
CA SER A 86 -21.02 -8.25 2.08
C SER A 86 -21.85 -7.35 1.16
N ALA A 87 -22.67 -6.49 1.76
CA ALA A 87 -23.34 -5.42 1.03
C ALA A 87 -22.34 -4.36 0.52
N LEU A 88 -21.34 -4.03 1.37
CA LEU A 88 -20.31 -3.04 1.06
C LEU A 88 -18.91 -3.60 1.32
N ILE A 89 -17.95 -3.24 0.43
CA ILE A 89 -16.52 -3.49 0.61
C ILE A 89 -15.77 -2.18 0.70
N VAL A 90 -14.97 -2.05 1.74
CA VAL A 90 -14.03 -0.94 1.95
C VAL A 90 -12.60 -1.47 1.74
N SER A 91 -11.93 -0.96 0.71
CA SER A 91 -10.49 -1.17 0.51
C SER A 91 -9.73 -0.36 1.57
N PHE A 92 -9.20 -1.02 2.59
CA PHE A 92 -8.68 -0.41 3.81
C PHE A 92 -7.15 -0.44 3.85
N GLY A 93 -6.54 0.73 3.81
CA GLY A 93 -5.09 0.90 3.77
C GLY A 93 -4.48 0.86 2.37
N SER A 94 -3.24 1.36 2.25
CA SER A 94 -2.53 1.50 0.97
C SER A 94 -2.31 0.16 0.26
N CYS A 95 -2.17 -0.95 1.01
CA CYS A 95 -1.94 -2.27 0.41
C CYS A 95 -3.17 -2.73 -0.38
N ALA A 96 -4.36 -2.60 0.18
CA ALA A 96 -5.61 -2.93 -0.51
C ALA A 96 -5.90 -1.93 -1.64
N CYS A 97 -5.70 -0.63 -1.40
CA CYS A 97 -6.03 0.43 -2.36
C CYS A 97 -5.10 0.47 -3.58
N PHE A 98 -3.79 0.26 -3.36
CA PHE A 98 -2.76 0.55 -4.36
C PHE A 98 -1.70 -0.55 -4.50
N GLY A 99 -1.76 -1.60 -3.69
CA GLY A 99 -0.75 -2.67 -3.60
C GLY A 99 0.26 -2.48 -2.48
N GLY A 100 0.47 -1.24 -2.00
CA GLY A 100 1.33 -0.92 -0.86
C GLY A 100 2.77 -1.42 -1.01
N ILE A 101 3.46 -1.52 0.12
CA ILE A 101 4.83 -2.08 0.17
C ILE A 101 4.92 -3.51 -0.41
N PRO A 102 3.96 -4.43 -0.17
CA PRO A 102 3.97 -5.73 -0.83
C PRO A 102 4.04 -5.64 -2.35
N GLY A 103 3.47 -4.57 -2.93
CA GLY A 103 3.48 -4.31 -4.37
C GLY A 103 4.87 -4.14 -4.99
N LEU A 104 5.89 -3.76 -4.20
CA LEU A 104 7.27 -3.70 -4.68
C LEU A 104 7.81 -5.08 -5.12
N ALA A 105 7.18 -6.17 -4.70
CA ALA A 105 7.52 -7.50 -5.20
C ALA A 105 7.27 -7.67 -6.72
N ASN A 106 6.51 -6.78 -7.35
CA ASN A 106 6.27 -6.76 -8.79
C ASN A 106 7.51 -6.42 -9.63
N ILE A 107 8.67 -6.20 -9.00
CA ILE A 107 9.96 -6.05 -9.67
C ILE A 107 10.67 -7.40 -9.91
N THR A 108 10.09 -8.50 -9.45
CA THR A 108 10.67 -9.84 -9.56
C THR A 108 9.58 -10.92 -9.65
N ASN A 109 9.96 -12.19 -9.74
CA ASN A 109 9.04 -13.33 -9.76
C ASN A 109 9.00 -14.03 -8.40
N ALA A 110 7.91 -14.76 -8.11
CA ALA A 110 7.76 -15.54 -6.88
C ALA A 110 8.92 -16.53 -6.70
N LYS A 111 9.33 -17.22 -7.77
CA LYS A 111 10.47 -18.15 -7.75
C LYS A 111 11.77 -17.47 -7.31
N ASP A 112 12.05 -16.28 -7.85
CA ASP A 112 13.28 -15.54 -7.53
C ASP A 112 13.27 -15.04 -6.07
N ILE A 113 12.10 -14.67 -5.56
CA ILE A 113 11.91 -14.27 -4.16
C ILE A 113 12.18 -15.46 -3.24
N LEU A 114 11.56 -16.60 -3.51
CA LEU A 114 11.76 -17.82 -2.73
C LEU A 114 13.23 -18.26 -2.75
N GLU A 115 13.86 -18.27 -3.95
CA GLU A 115 15.28 -18.58 -4.07
C GLU A 115 16.12 -17.63 -3.20
N TYR A 116 15.86 -16.32 -3.25
CA TYR A 116 16.60 -15.34 -2.46
C TYR A 116 16.44 -15.59 -0.96
N VAL A 117 15.19 -15.71 -0.50
CA VAL A 117 14.86 -15.87 0.93
C VAL A 117 15.45 -17.16 1.50
N TYR A 118 15.34 -18.27 0.77
CA TYR A 118 15.78 -19.57 1.29
C TYR A 118 17.25 -19.88 1.04
N THR A 119 17.93 -19.15 0.14
CA THR A 119 19.31 -19.51 -0.23
C THR A 119 20.34 -18.39 -0.14
N LYS A 120 19.92 -17.11 -0.07
CA LYS A 120 20.85 -15.96 -0.21
C LYS A 120 20.82 -14.98 0.94
N THR A 121 19.84 -15.06 1.85
CA THR A 121 19.81 -14.18 3.02
C THR A 121 20.87 -14.58 4.06
N PHE A 122 21.32 -13.62 4.86
CA PHE A 122 22.32 -13.87 5.91
C PHE A 122 21.87 -14.91 6.95
N SER A 123 20.56 -15.02 7.17
CA SER A 123 19.96 -16.00 8.10
C SER A 123 19.81 -17.39 7.51
N SER A 124 20.03 -17.57 6.19
CA SER A 124 19.94 -18.86 5.54
C SER A 124 21.24 -19.65 5.69
N ASP A 125 21.14 -20.95 5.98
CA ASP A 125 22.29 -21.84 5.97
C ASP A 125 22.79 -22.03 4.53
N GLN A 126 23.87 -21.35 4.20
CA GLN A 126 24.48 -21.37 2.86
C GLN A 126 25.20 -22.70 2.57
N LYS A 127 25.62 -23.46 3.60
CA LYS A 127 26.41 -24.68 3.45
C LYS A 127 25.60 -25.83 2.82
N ASN A 128 24.29 -25.86 3.14
CA ASN A 128 23.39 -26.90 2.66
C ASN A 128 22.43 -26.41 1.55
N ALA A 129 22.87 -25.44 0.76
CA ALA A 129 22.03 -24.83 -0.29
C ALA A 129 21.48 -25.83 -1.33
N ALA A 130 22.20 -26.94 -1.56
CA ALA A 130 21.75 -28.00 -2.49
C ALA A 130 20.60 -28.86 -1.96
N GLU A 131 20.41 -28.89 -0.63
CA GLU A 131 19.37 -29.70 0.04
C GLU A 131 18.12 -28.89 0.38
N LYS A 132 18.03 -27.61 -0.04
CA LYS A 132 16.95 -26.74 0.34
C LYS A 132 15.64 -27.11 -0.31
N VAL A 133 14.64 -27.27 0.53
CA VAL A 133 13.26 -27.49 0.11
C VAL A 133 12.52 -26.14 0.11
N TYR A 134 11.96 -25.78 -1.02
CA TYR A 134 11.07 -24.63 -1.11
C TYR A 134 9.65 -25.01 -0.68
N PRO A 135 8.84 -24.05 -0.21
CA PRO A 135 7.42 -24.28 0.04
C PRO A 135 6.75 -24.91 -1.18
N GLN A 136 5.99 -25.99 -0.94
CA GLN A 136 5.24 -26.71 -1.96
C GLN A 136 3.75 -26.40 -1.82
N THR A 137 3.03 -26.28 -2.92
CA THR A 137 1.57 -26.09 -2.90
C THR A 137 0.82 -27.32 -2.43
N LEU A 138 1.42 -28.51 -2.54
CA LEU A 138 0.90 -29.76 -2.02
C LEU A 138 2.07 -30.60 -1.48
N THR A 139 1.92 -31.11 -0.27
CA THR A 139 2.88 -32.01 0.36
C THR A 139 2.16 -33.22 0.92
N HIS A 140 2.54 -34.42 0.46
CA HIS A 140 2.02 -35.69 0.98
C HIS A 140 2.79 -36.07 2.25
N THR A 141 2.09 -36.26 3.34
CA THR A 141 2.65 -36.72 4.61
C THR A 141 2.00 -38.04 5.04
N LYS A 142 2.59 -38.73 6.04
CA LYS A 142 2.00 -39.94 6.61
C LYS A 142 0.65 -39.70 7.29
N ASP A 143 0.37 -38.46 7.70
CA ASP A 143 -0.83 -38.08 8.42
C ASP A 143 -1.89 -37.43 7.51
N GLY A 144 -1.61 -37.34 6.20
CA GLY A 144 -2.49 -36.77 5.18
C GLY A 144 -1.79 -35.73 4.29
N ASP A 145 -2.54 -35.21 3.36
CA ASP A 145 -2.07 -34.15 2.45
C ASP A 145 -2.17 -32.79 3.14
N ILE A 146 -1.12 -32.00 2.97
CA ILE A 146 -1.04 -30.60 3.43
C ILE A 146 -0.91 -29.71 2.20
N ASP A 147 -1.80 -28.73 2.07
CA ASP A 147 -1.77 -27.75 0.99
C ASP A 147 -1.38 -26.35 1.50
N LEU A 148 -0.78 -25.56 0.62
CA LEU A 148 -0.47 -24.15 0.82
C LEU A 148 -1.04 -23.31 -0.33
N PRO A 149 -1.47 -22.07 -0.06
CA PRO A 149 -1.91 -21.16 -1.10
C PRO A 149 -0.83 -20.96 -2.17
N VAL A 150 -1.26 -20.90 -3.43
CA VAL A 150 -0.37 -20.59 -4.56
C VAL A 150 0.10 -19.15 -4.46
N LEU A 151 1.41 -18.92 -4.33
CA LEU A 151 2.01 -17.60 -4.34
C LEU A 151 2.01 -17.03 -5.76
N TYR A 152 1.37 -15.88 -5.98
CA TYR A 152 1.30 -15.26 -7.29
C TYR A 152 2.60 -14.50 -7.65
N ASP A 153 2.94 -14.49 -8.91
CA ASP A 153 4.04 -13.68 -9.44
C ASP A 153 3.76 -12.18 -9.33
N THR A 154 2.48 -11.81 -9.36
CA THR A 154 2.04 -10.42 -9.33
C THR A 154 1.21 -10.13 -8.09
N VAL A 155 1.57 -9.09 -7.36
CA VAL A 155 0.75 -8.50 -6.32
C VAL A 155 -0.33 -7.65 -6.98
N LEU A 156 -1.59 -7.87 -6.59
CA LEU A 156 -2.74 -7.16 -7.09
C LEU A 156 -3.33 -6.26 -6.00
N THR A 157 -3.96 -5.16 -6.42
CA THR A 157 -4.83 -4.36 -5.55
C THR A 157 -6.19 -5.06 -5.40
N LEU A 158 -6.95 -4.71 -4.38
CA LEU A 158 -8.24 -5.34 -4.14
C LEU A 158 -9.21 -5.14 -5.30
N ASP A 159 -9.25 -3.95 -5.87
CA ASP A 159 -10.13 -3.59 -7.00
C ASP A 159 -9.70 -4.18 -8.37
N GLN A 160 -8.55 -4.84 -8.43
CA GLN A 160 -8.17 -5.67 -9.58
C GLN A 160 -8.74 -7.09 -9.49
N VAL A 161 -9.36 -7.44 -8.36
CA VAL A 161 -9.88 -8.79 -8.07
C VAL A 161 -11.39 -8.79 -7.86
N ILE A 162 -11.91 -7.78 -7.15
CA ILE A 162 -13.35 -7.63 -6.83
C ILE A 162 -13.79 -6.18 -6.97
N ASP A 163 -15.11 -5.96 -7.08
CA ASP A 163 -15.71 -4.64 -7.00
C ASP A 163 -15.58 -4.06 -5.58
N VAL A 164 -15.07 -2.84 -5.49
CA VAL A 164 -14.84 -2.11 -4.23
C VAL A 164 -15.78 -0.90 -4.17
N ASP A 165 -16.48 -0.74 -3.05
CA ASP A 165 -17.44 0.35 -2.88
C ASP A 165 -16.77 1.63 -2.35
N TYR A 166 -15.80 1.52 -1.42
CA TYR A 166 -15.09 2.66 -0.83
C TYR A 166 -13.59 2.38 -0.68
N TYR A 167 -12.80 3.45 -0.73
CA TYR A 167 -11.35 3.40 -0.55
C TYR A 167 -10.94 4.25 0.64
N MET A 168 -10.23 3.70 1.59
CA MET A 168 -9.64 4.41 2.71
C MET A 168 -8.12 4.23 2.70
N PRO A 169 -7.38 5.13 2.05
CA PRO A 169 -5.92 5.02 1.91
C PRO A 169 -5.18 5.38 3.20
N GLY A 170 -3.89 5.01 3.23
CA GLY A 170 -2.96 5.27 4.32
C GLY A 170 -2.13 4.04 4.67
N CYS A 171 -0.99 4.20 5.30
CA CYS A 171 -0.15 3.09 5.73
C CYS A 171 0.28 3.25 7.19
N PRO A 172 -0.65 2.94 8.12
CA PRO A 172 -2.09 2.66 7.93
C PRO A 172 -2.94 3.92 7.72
N PRO A 173 -4.26 3.81 7.48
CA PRO A 173 -5.18 4.93 7.54
C PRO A 173 -5.08 5.63 8.90
N THR A 174 -5.16 6.97 8.90
CA THR A 174 -5.05 7.72 10.15
C THR A 174 -6.35 7.64 10.94
N THR A 175 -6.25 7.74 12.26
CA THR A 175 -7.39 7.74 13.20
C THR A 175 -8.47 8.75 12.82
N ASN A 176 -8.06 9.92 12.31
CA ASN A 176 -9.02 10.94 11.86
C ASN A 176 -9.88 10.44 10.69
N LEU A 177 -9.26 9.81 9.67
CA LEU A 177 -9.99 9.27 8.52
C LEU A 177 -10.94 8.14 8.93
N ILE A 178 -10.49 7.28 9.86
CA ILE A 178 -11.33 6.21 10.39
C ILE A 178 -12.52 6.81 11.13
N ASN A 179 -12.29 7.79 12.01
CA ASN A 179 -13.35 8.47 12.76
C ASN A 179 -14.32 9.21 11.86
N ASP A 180 -13.84 9.90 10.82
CA ASP A 180 -14.69 10.60 9.85
C ASP A 180 -15.63 9.61 9.14
N PHE A 181 -15.11 8.46 8.72
CA PHE A 181 -15.90 7.42 8.08
C PHE A 181 -16.90 6.78 9.05
N LEU A 182 -16.50 6.50 10.29
CA LEU A 182 -17.39 6.00 11.33
C LEU A 182 -18.53 6.97 11.59
N GLY A 183 -18.27 8.29 11.62
CA GLY A 183 -19.31 9.32 11.74
C GLY A 183 -20.31 9.31 10.57
N ILE A 184 -19.85 9.00 9.35
CA ILE A 184 -20.73 8.82 8.19
C ILE A 184 -21.62 7.58 8.37
N VAL A 185 -21.02 6.46 8.78
CA VAL A 185 -21.75 5.20 9.03
C VAL A 185 -22.76 5.38 10.18
N GLU A 186 -22.35 6.04 11.26
CA GLU A 186 -23.22 6.31 12.40
C GLU A 186 -24.47 7.10 12.00
N LYS A 187 -24.33 8.18 11.24
CA LYS A 187 -25.44 8.96 10.70
C LYS A 187 -26.32 8.14 9.77
N HIS A 188 -25.71 7.31 8.94
CA HIS A 188 -26.48 6.39 8.07
C HIS A 188 -27.34 5.44 8.89
N VAL A 189 -26.77 4.81 9.92
CA VAL A 189 -27.45 3.81 10.76
C VAL A 189 -28.52 4.47 11.63
N LYS A 190 -28.22 5.61 12.29
CA LYS A 190 -29.12 6.24 13.26
C LYS A 190 -30.19 7.14 12.62
N GLU A 191 -29.85 7.82 11.54
CA GLU A 191 -30.67 8.87 10.95
C GLU A 191 -31.16 8.55 9.53
N GLY A 192 -30.68 7.46 8.92
CA GLY A 192 -30.98 7.11 7.52
C GLY A 192 -30.29 8.04 6.51
N ALA A 193 -29.24 8.75 6.92
CA ALA A 193 -28.50 9.64 6.03
C ALA A 193 -27.90 8.87 4.84
N PRO A 194 -27.88 9.43 3.62
CA PRO A 194 -27.33 8.74 2.48
C PRO A 194 -25.83 8.50 2.64
N LEU A 195 -25.35 7.32 2.23
CA LEU A 195 -23.93 7.04 2.12
C LEU A 195 -23.32 7.82 0.92
N PRO A 196 -22.02 8.13 0.95
CA PRO A 196 -21.33 8.70 -0.20
C PRO A 196 -21.50 7.84 -1.46
N PRO A 197 -21.37 8.40 -2.66
CA PRO A 197 -21.37 7.61 -3.90
C PRO A 197 -20.32 6.51 -3.87
N LYS A 198 -20.63 5.35 -4.46
CA LYS A 198 -19.66 4.26 -4.61
C LYS A 198 -18.44 4.73 -5.41
N GLY A 199 -17.26 4.22 -5.07
CA GLY A 199 -15.99 4.67 -5.61
C GLY A 199 -15.36 5.86 -4.86
N THR A 200 -16.07 6.40 -3.84
CA THR A 200 -15.52 7.49 -3.03
C THR A 200 -14.26 7.06 -2.30
N VAL A 201 -13.24 7.92 -2.38
CA VAL A 201 -12.04 7.82 -1.55
C VAL A 201 -12.26 8.66 -0.28
N VAL A 202 -12.23 7.99 0.87
CA VAL A 202 -12.39 8.62 2.19
C VAL A 202 -11.09 9.34 2.56
N ALA A 203 -10.87 10.48 1.93
CA ALA A 203 -9.74 11.38 2.14
C ALA A 203 -9.98 12.67 1.35
N SER A 204 -9.13 13.67 1.54
CA SER A 204 -9.23 14.93 0.79
C SER A 204 -9.02 14.71 -0.73
N SER A 205 -9.67 15.50 -1.56
CA SER A 205 -9.39 15.54 -3.00
C SER A 205 -8.16 16.39 -3.37
N LYS A 206 -7.64 17.17 -2.41
CA LYS A 206 -6.47 18.05 -2.59
C LYS A 206 -5.16 17.28 -2.47
N THR A 207 -4.06 17.91 -2.82
CA THR A 207 -2.71 17.37 -2.62
C THR A 207 -2.25 17.54 -1.18
N LEU A 208 -1.29 16.73 -0.73
CA LEU A 208 -0.71 16.88 0.60
C LEU A 208 -0.02 18.24 0.81
N CYS A 209 0.42 18.87 -0.28
CA CYS A 209 0.99 20.22 -0.22
C CYS A 209 -0.03 21.27 0.29
N ASP A 210 -1.34 21.04 0.14
CA ASP A 210 -2.38 21.91 0.66
C ASP A 210 -2.57 21.80 2.19
N GLU A 211 -2.14 20.68 2.80
CA GLU A 211 -2.10 20.51 4.26
C GLU A 211 -0.72 20.87 4.86
N CYS A 212 0.31 20.95 4.02
CA CYS A 212 1.67 21.20 4.47
C CYS A 212 1.86 22.65 4.89
N LYS A 213 2.38 22.85 6.11
CA LYS A 213 2.64 24.19 6.67
C LYS A 213 3.99 24.78 6.25
N ARG A 214 4.84 24.02 5.54
CA ARG A 214 6.16 24.45 5.12
C ARG A 214 6.08 25.50 4.04
N LYS A 215 6.92 26.53 4.14
CA LYS A 215 7.00 27.61 3.17
C LYS A 215 7.68 27.14 1.89
N ARG A 216 7.11 27.53 0.76
CA ARG A 216 7.69 27.37 -0.57
C ARG A 216 8.13 28.72 -1.09
N GLU A 217 9.38 28.82 -1.51
CA GLU A 217 9.99 30.04 -2.03
C GLU A 217 10.20 29.96 -3.56
N VAL A 218 9.73 28.91 -4.20
CA VAL A 218 9.86 28.63 -5.65
C VAL A 218 11.34 28.60 -6.07
N LYS A 219 12.15 27.90 -5.30
CA LYS A 219 13.58 27.72 -5.60
C LYS A 219 13.79 26.48 -6.45
N SER A 220 14.64 26.60 -7.45
CA SER A 220 15.18 25.46 -8.16
C SER A 220 16.31 24.80 -7.36
N ILE A 221 16.44 23.47 -7.54
CA ILE A 221 17.44 22.64 -6.89
C ILE A 221 18.46 22.15 -7.92
N SER A 222 19.69 21.89 -7.49
CA SER A 222 20.77 21.34 -8.33
C SER A 222 21.23 19.96 -7.87
N GLU A 223 20.90 19.59 -6.63
CA GLU A 223 21.33 18.34 -6.00
C GLU A 223 20.20 17.71 -5.22
N LEU A 224 20.27 16.39 -5.07
CA LEU A 224 19.34 15.60 -4.24
C LEU A 224 20.10 15.01 -3.05
N HIS A 225 19.45 15.05 -1.90
CA HIS A 225 19.97 14.55 -0.63
C HIS A 225 19.01 13.53 -0.02
N LEU A 226 19.56 12.54 0.65
CA LEU A 226 18.78 11.71 1.55
C LEU A 226 18.53 12.48 2.87
N PRO A 227 17.41 12.24 3.56
CA PRO A 227 17.04 13.03 4.75
C PRO A 227 18.07 13.06 5.87
N PHE A 228 18.98 12.11 5.92
CA PHE A 228 20.04 12.03 6.94
C PHE A 228 21.37 12.65 6.50
N GLU A 229 21.48 13.11 5.25
CA GLU A 229 22.70 13.71 4.72
C GLU A 229 22.78 15.22 4.98
N ILE A 230 21.63 15.85 5.29
CA ILE A 230 21.54 17.29 5.55
C ILE A 230 20.72 17.58 6.81
N ASP A 231 20.96 18.74 7.41
CA ASP A 231 20.10 19.28 8.47
C ASP A 231 18.88 19.96 7.84
N ILE A 232 17.72 19.33 7.93
CA ILE A 232 16.48 19.76 7.28
C ILE A 232 15.84 20.88 8.10
N ASP A 233 15.73 22.08 7.51
CA ASP A 233 14.97 23.20 8.07
C ASP A 233 13.47 22.84 8.12
N PRO A 234 12.85 22.82 9.33
CA PRO A 234 11.46 22.40 9.49
C PRO A 234 10.44 23.36 8.86
N ASP A 235 10.81 24.60 8.60
CA ASP A 235 9.90 25.61 8.05
C ASP A 235 9.91 25.67 6.51
N LYS A 236 10.93 25.10 5.85
CA LYS A 236 11.08 25.15 4.39
C LYS A 236 10.59 23.89 3.70
N CYS A 237 10.13 24.04 2.46
CA CYS A 237 9.73 22.92 1.62
C CYS A 237 10.86 21.89 1.49
N MET A 238 10.57 20.61 1.68
CA MET A 238 11.54 19.51 1.54
C MET A 238 12.22 19.50 0.17
N ILE A 239 11.41 19.66 -0.90
CA ILE A 239 11.92 19.62 -2.28
C ILE A 239 12.91 20.76 -2.52
N GLU A 240 12.64 21.97 -2.01
CA GLU A 240 13.52 23.12 -2.16
C GLU A 240 14.84 23.01 -1.38
N GLN A 241 14.94 22.00 -0.50
CA GLN A 241 16.17 21.62 0.20
C GLN A 241 16.83 20.40 -0.45
N GLY A 242 16.39 19.97 -1.64
CA GLY A 242 16.95 18.81 -2.34
C GLY A 242 16.47 17.46 -1.80
N VAL A 243 15.48 17.42 -0.91
CA VAL A 243 14.92 16.16 -0.37
C VAL A 243 13.66 15.77 -1.13
N ILE A 244 13.66 14.58 -1.73
CA ILE A 244 12.52 14.09 -2.48
C ILE A 244 11.31 13.89 -1.55
N CYS A 245 10.23 14.60 -1.84
CA CYS A 245 8.97 14.54 -1.10
C CYS A 245 7.81 14.35 -2.08
N LEU A 246 7.04 13.28 -1.92
CA LEU A 246 5.93 12.94 -2.82
C LEU A 246 4.66 13.77 -2.58
N GLY A 247 4.72 14.79 -1.72
CA GLY A 247 3.57 15.66 -1.42
C GLY A 247 2.78 16.17 -2.62
N PRO A 248 3.44 16.68 -3.70
CA PRO A 248 2.75 17.19 -4.89
C PRO A 248 1.86 16.18 -5.61
N ALA A 249 2.25 14.89 -5.61
CA ALA A 249 1.52 13.82 -6.27
C ALA A 249 0.68 12.96 -5.31
N THR A 250 0.65 13.32 -4.02
CA THR A 250 -0.01 12.53 -2.98
C THR A 250 -1.26 13.23 -2.48
N ARG A 251 -2.32 12.46 -2.28
CA ARG A 251 -3.59 12.92 -1.69
C ARG A 251 -3.40 13.37 -0.24
N ALA A 252 -4.07 14.45 0.13
CA ALA A 252 -4.18 14.94 1.50
C ALA A 252 -5.21 14.14 2.34
N GLY A 253 -5.28 14.41 3.63
CA GLY A 253 -6.19 13.78 4.59
C GLY A 253 -5.46 13.12 5.78
N CYS A 254 -4.13 12.99 5.72
CA CYS A 254 -3.35 12.46 6.84
C CYS A 254 -2.87 13.51 7.85
N GLY A 255 -3.20 14.80 7.64
CA GLY A 255 -2.73 15.91 8.47
C GLY A 255 -1.22 16.15 8.35
N ALA A 256 -0.60 15.80 7.22
CA ALA A 256 0.83 15.98 6.94
C ALA A 256 1.76 15.42 8.04
N LYS A 257 1.39 14.30 8.70
CA LYS A 257 2.07 13.76 9.88
C LYS A 257 3.59 13.58 9.69
N CYS A 258 4.02 13.05 8.52
CA CYS A 258 5.45 12.89 8.24
C CYS A 258 6.18 14.24 8.19
N LEU A 259 5.60 15.22 7.48
CA LEU A 259 6.19 16.56 7.35
C LEU A 259 6.26 17.30 8.68
N ASN A 260 5.23 17.12 9.55
CA ASN A 260 5.23 17.65 10.91
C ASN A 260 6.30 16.99 11.81
N ALA A 261 6.69 15.76 11.50
CA ALA A 261 7.80 15.05 12.14
C ALA A 261 9.16 15.27 11.44
N ASN A 262 9.29 16.29 10.63
CA ASN A 262 10.48 16.64 9.85
C ASN A 262 10.95 15.51 8.91
N GLN A 263 10.00 14.72 8.36
CA GLN A 263 10.26 13.65 7.39
C GLN A 263 9.54 13.92 6.06
N PRO A 264 10.12 13.59 4.91
CA PRO A 264 9.47 13.76 3.62
C PRO A 264 8.25 12.83 3.47
N CYS A 265 7.26 13.28 2.71
CA CYS A 265 6.14 12.41 2.32
C CYS A 265 6.63 11.28 1.42
N ARG A 266 6.20 10.04 1.72
CA ARG A 266 6.53 8.83 0.95
C ARG A 266 5.38 8.34 0.06
N GLY A 267 4.24 9.05 0.04
CA GLY A 267 3.17 8.75 -0.91
C GLY A 267 2.09 7.75 -0.47
N CYS A 268 2.03 7.39 0.81
CA CYS A 268 1.15 6.31 1.29
C CYS A 268 -0.36 6.57 1.13
N MET A 269 -0.79 7.82 1.00
CA MET A 269 -2.18 8.18 0.72
C MET A 269 -2.58 7.99 -0.75
N GLY A 270 -1.60 7.60 -1.61
CA GLY A 270 -1.82 7.42 -3.04
C GLY A 270 -2.11 8.72 -3.80
N PRO A 271 -2.44 8.61 -5.09
CA PRO A 271 -2.64 9.78 -5.95
C PRO A 271 -3.97 10.48 -5.69
N THR A 272 -4.07 11.78 -6.04
CA THR A 272 -5.35 12.48 -6.14
C THR A 272 -6.16 11.96 -7.34
N ALA A 273 -7.46 12.29 -7.41
CA ALA A 273 -8.32 11.85 -8.50
C ALA A 273 -7.86 12.29 -9.90
N GLN A 274 -7.07 13.35 -9.99
CA GLN A 274 -6.55 13.89 -11.24
C GLN A 274 -5.20 13.28 -11.67
N VAL A 275 -4.58 12.49 -10.80
CA VAL A 275 -3.26 11.89 -11.03
C VAL A 275 -3.44 10.41 -11.35
N LEU A 276 -3.18 10.02 -12.59
CA LEU A 276 -3.27 8.64 -13.04
C LEU A 276 -2.14 7.76 -12.51
N ASP A 277 -0.94 8.32 -12.40
CA ASP A 277 0.27 7.64 -11.94
C ASP A 277 1.03 8.53 -10.96
N GLN A 278 1.09 8.11 -9.70
CA GLN A 278 1.71 8.90 -8.64
C GLN A 278 3.22 9.10 -8.87
N GLY A 279 3.91 8.02 -9.23
CA GLY A 279 5.35 8.07 -9.45
C GLY A 279 5.72 8.91 -10.67
N GLY A 280 5.00 8.72 -11.80
CA GLY A 280 5.21 9.51 -13.01
C GLY A 280 4.91 10.99 -12.80
N SER A 281 3.83 11.33 -12.08
CA SER A 281 3.52 12.72 -11.73
C SER A 281 4.58 13.35 -10.84
N MET A 282 5.11 12.59 -9.88
CA MET A 282 6.18 13.10 -9.01
C MET A 282 7.49 13.29 -9.77
N LEU A 283 7.84 12.38 -10.68
CA LEU A 283 9.00 12.55 -11.57
C LEU A 283 8.89 13.82 -12.40
N SER A 284 7.71 14.08 -12.98
CA SER A 284 7.45 15.31 -13.73
C SER A 284 7.57 16.56 -12.84
N ALA A 285 7.00 16.51 -11.62
CA ALA A 285 7.11 17.62 -10.66
C ALA A 285 8.56 17.88 -10.24
N LEU A 286 9.35 16.82 -10.01
CA LEU A 286 10.77 16.93 -9.65
C LEU A 286 11.58 17.52 -10.81
N ALA A 287 11.35 17.05 -12.02
CA ALA A 287 12.03 17.57 -13.21
C ALA A 287 11.78 19.07 -13.42
N SER A 288 10.56 19.56 -13.09
CA SER A 288 10.22 20.98 -13.23
C SER A 288 10.93 21.91 -12.25
N VAL A 289 11.43 21.39 -11.13
CA VAL A 289 12.15 22.19 -10.12
C VAL A 289 13.66 22.01 -10.17
N PHE A 290 14.13 21.03 -10.96
CA PHE A 290 15.55 20.78 -11.10
C PHE A 290 16.17 21.83 -12.03
N LYS A 291 17.15 22.60 -11.52
CA LYS A 291 17.85 23.60 -12.31
C LYS A 291 18.93 22.92 -13.16
N ILE A 292 18.62 22.71 -14.42
CA ILE A 292 19.58 22.15 -15.39
C ILE A 292 20.55 23.25 -15.88
N GLY A 293 20.28 24.53 -15.56
CA GLY A 293 21.08 25.71 -15.93
C GLY A 293 20.87 26.10 -17.38
N ASP A 294 21.61 27.12 -17.82
CA ASP A 294 21.62 27.59 -19.23
C ASP A 294 22.26 26.57 -20.20
N LYS A 295 22.57 25.38 -19.68
CA LYS A 295 23.24 24.28 -20.40
C LYS A 295 22.29 23.17 -20.83
N GLU A 296 20.96 23.35 -20.73
CA GLU A 296 20.00 22.30 -21.06
C GLU A 296 20.20 21.75 -22.50
N SER A 297 20.52 22.64 -23.44
CA SER A 297 20.83 22.27 -24.83
C SER A 297 22.22 21.66 -25.01
N GLN A 298 23.07 21.65 -23.97
CA GLN A 298 24.48 21.20 -24.02
C GLN A 298 24.72 19.98 -23.12
N MET A 299 23.69 19.51 -22.37
CA MET A 299 23.82 18.31 -21.53
C MET A 299 24.00 17.07 -22.39
N ASN A 300 25.05 16.32 -22.10
CA ASN A 300 25.23 15.01 -22.69
C ASN A 300 24.55 13.91 -21.84
N GLU A 301 24.52 12.68 -22.35
CA GLU A 301 23.93 11.53 -21.68
C GLU A 301 24.55 11.27 -20.30
N GLU A 302 25.83 11.52 -20.13
CA GLU A 302 26.59 11.33 -18.90
C GLU A 302 26.12 12.30 -17.78
N ASP A 303 25.84 13.56 -18.12
CA ASP A 303 25.29 14.55 -17.18
C ASP A 303 23.90 14.15 -16.70
N ILE A 304 23.06 13.67 -17.61
CA ILE A 304 21.70 13.17 -17.28
C ILE A 304 21.80 11.94 -16.35
N LEU A 305 22.64 10.97 -16.69
CA LEU A 305 22.87 9.78 -15.86
C LEU A 305 23.40 10.13 -14.47
N LYS A 306 24.27 11.13 -14.36
CA LYS A 306 24.78 11.62 -13.07
C LYS A 306 23.66 12.19 -12.19
N ILE A 307 22.74 12.95 -12.75
CA ILE A 307 21.56 13.47 -12.03
C ILE A 307 20.66 12.31 -11.61
N MET A 308 20.36 11.38 -12.53
CA MET A 308 19.50 10.23 -12.23
C MET A 308 20.11 9.32 -11.16
N SER A 309 21.42 9.17 -11.11
CA SER A 309 22.13 8.34 -10.11
C SER A 309 22.02 8.86 -8.67
N GLN A 310 21.63 10.13 -8.49
CA GLN A 310 21.35 10.69 -7.16
C GLN A 310 20.09 10.07 -6.53
N VAL A 311 19.17 9.56 -7.34
CA VAL A 311 18.03 8.78 -6.86
C VAL A 311 18.47 7.32 -6.69
N LYS A 312 18.86 6.94 -5.47
CA LYS A 312 19.47 5.62 -5.18
C LYS A 312 18.53 4.45 -5.47
N ASP A 313 17.24 4.61 -5.21
CA ASP A 313 16.20 3.61 -5.44
C ASP A 313 14.97 4.29 -6.07
N PRO A 314 14.92 4.44 -7.40
CA PRO A 314 13.80 5.09 -8.07
C PRO A 314 12.45 4.40 -7.83
N LEU A 315 12.41 3.08 -7.86
CA LEU A 315 11.16 2.33 -7.65
C LEU A 315 10.67 2.45 -6.21
N GLY A 316 11.53 2.22 -5.23
CA GLY A 316 11.19 2.39 -3.83
C GLY A 316 10.95 3.85 -3.43
N THR A 317 11.45 4.83 -4.20
CA THR A 317 11.19 6.25 -3.96
C THR A 317 9.85 6.68 -4.52
N PHE A 318 9.57 6.42 -5.79
CA PHE A 318 8.39 6.95 -6.48
C PHE A 318 7.19 6.02 -6.45
N TYR A 319 7.39 4.72 -6.25
CA TYR A 319 6.35 3.69 -6.34
C TYR A 319 6.21 2.84 -5.09
N SER A 320 6.75 3.25 -3.92
CA SER A 320 6.68 2.49 -2.66
C SER A 320 5.31 1.90 -2.35
N TYR A 321 4.25 2.64 -2.65
CA TYR A 321 2.89 2.28 -2.28
C TYR A 321 1.96 1.99 -3.45
N THR A 322 2.36 2.32 -4.68
CA THR A 322 1.42 2.39 -5.81
C THR A 322 1.85 1.61 -7.05
N LEU A 323 2.96 0.85 -7.01
CA LEU A 323 3.46 0.13 -8.18
C LEU A 323 2.39 -0.77 -8.86
N PRO A 324 1.60 -1.59 -8.15
CA PRO A 324 0.57 -2.43 -8.78
C PRO A 324 -0.57 -1.64 -9.45
N LYS A 325 -0.81 -0.40 -8.99
CA LYS A 325 -1.86 0.49 -9.53
C LYS A 325 -1.30 1.48 -10.56
N SER A 326 0.01 1.54 -10.75
CA SER A 326 0.70 2.44 -11.68
C SER A 326 0.54 1.98 -13.14
N ILE A 327 0.94 2.82 -14.08
CA ILE A 327 1.04 2.47 -15.51
C ILE A 327 2.03 1.32 -15.71
N ILE A 328 3.09 1.27 -14.91
CA ILE A 328 4.15 0.25 -14.99
C ILE A 328 3.63 -1.11 -14.50
N LYS A 329 2.86 -1.15 -13.42
CA LYS A 329 2.26 -2.32 -12.73
C LYS A 329 3.27 -3.39 -12.30
N ARG A 330 4.17 -3.80 -13.20
CA ARG A 330 5.18 -4.84 -12.98
C ARG A 330 6.40 -4.60 -13.87
N VAL A 331 7.58 -4.69 -13.28
CA VAL A 331 8.86 -4.59 -14.00
C VAL A 331 9.72 -5.79 -13.62
N VAL A 332 9.83 -6.77 -14.52
CA VAL A 332 10.72 -7.90 -14.32
C VAL A 332 12.00 -7.62 -15.10
N LYS A 333 13.13 -7.53 -14.40
CA LYS A 333 14.43 -7.47 -15.06
C LYS A 333 14.69 -8.81 -15.74
N GLU A 334 14.81 -8.83 -17.07
CA GLU A 334 15.33 -9.98 -17.77
C GLU A 334 16.73 -10.29 -17.21
N ARG A 335 16.94 -11.54 -16.81
CA ARG A 335 18.29 -11.98 -16.47
C ARG A 335 19.07 -11.97 -17.79
N GLY A 336 19.96 -11.00 -17.95
CA GLY A 336 20.94 -11.02 -19.04
C GLY A 336 21.64 -12.39 -19.07
N PRO A 337 22.14 -12.84 -20.24
CA PRO A 337 22.76 -14.14 -20.37
C PRO A 337 23.80 -14.31 -19.26
N LYS A 338 23.73 -15.41 -18.51
CA LYS A 338 24.71 -15.74 -17.46
C LYS A 338 26.09 -15.65 -18.11
N LYS A 339 26.91 -14.68 -17.71
CA LYS A 339 28.33 -14.69 -18.06
C LYS A 339 28.88 -16.06 -17.61
N LYS A 340 29.28 -16.88 -18.56
CA LYS A 340 30.01 -18.10 -18.23
C LYS A 340 31.21 -17.66 -17.40
N VAL A 341 31.25 -18.07 -16.16
CA VAL A 341 32.46 -17.99 -15.34
C VAL A 341 33.41 -18.97 -15.98
N GLU A 342 34.34 -18.48 -16.77
CA GLU A 342 35.47 -19.32 -17.24
C GLU A 342 36.21 -19.75 -15.99
N ALA A 343 36.19 -21.05 -15.74
CA ALA A 343 37.02 -21.66 -14.73
C ALA A 343 38.49 -21.38 -15.12
N LYS A 344 39.14 -20.54 -14.33
CA LYS A 344 40.62 -20.45 -14.43
C LYS A 344 41.19 -21.78 -13.95
N THR A 345 41.69 -22.57 -14.88
CA THR A 345 42.57 -23.69 -14.64
C THR A 345 43.86 -23.24 -13.98
#